data_9efa06e127ebe9d1805420691859df13
#
_entry.id   9efa06e127ebe9d1805420691859df13
#
_cell.length_a   1.000
_cell.length_b   1.000
_cell.length_c   1.000
_cell.angle_alpha   90.00
_cell.angle_beta   90.00
_cell.angle_gamma   90.00
#
_symmetry.space_group_name_H-M   'P 1'
#
loop_
_entity.id
_entity.type
_entity.pdbx_description
1 polymer ?
#
loop_
_entity_poly.entity_id
_entity_poly.type
_entity_poly.pdbx_seq_one_letter_code
_entity_poly.pdbx_strand_id
1 'polypeptide(L)'
;MGRLRKRAPKGYATSMVSMPRPQVRPLRELGKRGLLALVLLMISTLVVWLDRDSYVDNIRDDGVSFIDALYYSTVTMTTTGYGDITPLAPHARLLNAILITPMRVGFLVLLVGTTIAVLADEGSRAIRDLQWRQKMRNHVVVIGYGTKGRSAINTLRRHGEPDDRIVVIDSSDVAVSEANLDGLAAFLGD
;
A
#
# COMPACT_ATOMS: atom_id res chain seq x y z
N MET A 1 41.36 -16.83 -48.07
CA MET A 1 40.54 -15.68 -47.68
C MET A 1 39.43 -16.15 -46.72
N GLY A 2 39.74 -16.25 -45.44
CA GLY A 2 38.79 -16.70 -44.38
C GLY A 2 38.09 -15.51 -43.78
N ARG A 3 36.77 -15.41 -43.94
CA ARG A 3 35.92 -14.38 -43.28
C ARG A 3 35.78 -14.71 -41.81
N LEU A 4 36.42 -13.95 -40.94
CA LEU A 4 36.15 -13.96 -39.49
C LEU A 4 34.73 -13.45 -39.24
N ARG A 5 33.84 -14.36 -38.89
CA ARG A 5 32.47 -14.06 -38.41
C ARG A 5 32.57 -13.43 -37.01
N LYS A 6 32.46 -12.11 -36.91
CA LYS A 6 32.30 -11.40 -35.67
C LYS A 6 31.00 -11.89 -35.02
N ARG A 7 31.11 -12.66 -33.91
CA ARG A 7 29.98 -12.94 -33.03
C ARG A 7 29.54 -11.63 -32.39
N ALA A 8 28.30 -11.26 -32.63
CA ALA A 8 27.68 -10.15 -31.89
C ALA A 8 27.67 -10.47 -30.38
N PRO A 9 27.94 -9.50 -29.50
CA PRO A 9 27.87 -9.72 -28.08
C PRO A 9 26.41 -10.12 -27.72
N LYS A 10 26.24 -11.24 -27.02
CA LYS A 10 24.98 -11.62 -26.40
C LYS A 10 24.50 -10.43 -25.56
N GLY A 11 23.30 -9.91 -25.87
CA GLY A 11 22.70 -8.83 -25.11
C GLY A 11 22.70 -9.20 -23.62
N TYR A 12 23.31 -8.35 -22.84
CA TYR A 12 23.26 -8.45 -21.38
C TYR A 12 21.79 -8.31 -21.00
N ALA A 13 21.19 -9.42 -20.56
CA ALA A 13 19.88 -9.37 -19.92
C ALA A 13 20.00 -8.35 -18.77
N THR A 14 19.20 -7.32 -18.81
CA THR A 14 19.13 -6.31 -17.76
C THR A 14 18.72 -7.07 -16.50
N SER A 15 19.70 -7.41 -15.66
CA SER A 15 19.47 -8.03 -14.37
C SER A 15 18.62 -7.05 -13.56
N MET A 16 17.35 -7.42 -13.31
CA MET A 16 16.48 -6.63 -12.47
C MET A 16 17.09 -6.61 -11.06
N VAL A 17 17.50 -5.43 -10.63
CA VAL A 17 17.96 -5.17 -9.26
C VAL A 17 16.84 -5.54 -8.32
N SER A 18 16.99 -6.64 -7.58
CA SER A 18 16.04 -7.01 -6.55
C SER A 18 16.50 -6.37 -5.23
N MET A 19 15.81 -5.30 -4.82
CA MET A 19 16.07 -4.66 -3.53
C MET A 19 15.42 -5.40 -2.36
N PRO A 20 15.98 -5.28 -1.14
CA PRO A 20 15.35 -5.79 0.07
C PRO A 20 13.91 -5.25 0.13
N ARG A 21 12.92 -6.13 0.08
CA ARG A 21 11.52 -5.77 0.17
C ARG A 21 11.13 -5.73 1.64
N PRO A 22 10.82 -4.57 2.23
CA PRO A 22 10.14 -4.58 3.51
C PRO A 22 8.84 -5.40 3.31
N GLN A 23 8.67 -6.45 4.11
CA GLN A 23 7.49 -7.32 4.07
C GLN A 23 6.27 -6.59 4.67
N VAL A 24 5.95 -5.42 4.16
CA VAL A 24 4.65 -4.81 4.43
C VAL A 24 3.68 -5.53 3.50
N ARG A 25 2.73 -6.25 4.04
CA ARG A 25 1.63 -6.85 3.28
C ARG A 25 0.59 -5.75 3.00
N PRO A 26 0.75 -4.96 1.95
CA PRO A 26 -0.10 -3.78 1.71
C PRO A 26 -1.57 -4.17 1.56
N LEU A 27 -1.84 -5.32 0.95
CA LEU A 27 -3.19 -5.83 0.73
C LEU A 27 -3.95 -6.11 2.03
N ARG A 28 -3.26 -6.55 3.09
CA ARG A 28 -3.91 -6.83 4.38
C ARG A 28 -4.32 -5.54 5.09
N GLU A 29 -3.48 -4.51 5.02
CA GLU A 29 -3.80 -3.21 5.61
C GLU A 29 -4.87 -2.46 4.80
N LEU A 30 -4.84 -2.55 3.46
CA LEU A 30 -5.94 -2.07 2.61
C LEU A 30 -7.26 -2.77 2.94
N GLY A 31 -7.23 -4.10 3.09
CA GLY A 31 -8.41 -4.88 3.44
C GLY A 31 -9.02 -4.46 4.78
N LYS A 32 -8.20 -4.24 5.81
CA LYS A 32 -8.67 -3.76 7.12
C LYS A 32 -9.34 -2.37 7.03
N ARG A 33 -8.73 -1.45 6.29
CA ARG A 33 -9.27 -0.10 6.10
C ARG A 33 -10.57 -0.12 5.29
N GLY A 34 -10.63 -0.93 4.22
CA GLY A 34 -11.85 -1.14 3.45
C GLY A 34 -12.98 -1.76 4.28
N LEU A 35 -12.64 -2.76 5.11
CA LEU A 35 -13.62 -3.36 6.03
C LEU A 35 -14.12 -2.34 7.06
N LEU A 36 -13.23 -1.52 7.63
CA LEU A 36 -13.62 -0.49 8.57
C LEU A 36 -14.54 0.56 7.93
N ALA A 37 -14.23 0.99 6.70
CA ALA A 37 -15.09 1.90 5.93
C ALA A 37 -16.48 1.29 5.68
N LEU A 38 -16.54 0.01 5.32
CA LEU A 38 -17.80 -0.72 5.15
C LEU A 38 -18.59 -0.81 6.46
N VAL A 39 -17.92 -1.08 7.59
CA VAL A 39 -18.53 -1.11 8.91
C VAL A 39 -19.13 0.26 9.28
N LEU A 40 -18.42 1.35 9.05
CA LEU A 40 -18.92 2.70 9.28
C LEU A 40 -20.18 3.00 8.44
N LEU A 41 -20.16 2.60 7.16
CA LEU A 41 -21.31 2.74 6.26
C LEU A 41 -22.50 1.94 6.78
N MET A 42 -22.28 0.68 7.18
CA MET A 42 -23.36 -0.18 7.68
C MET A 42 -23.94 0.31 9.01
N ILE A 43 -23.09 0.82 9.91
CA ILE A 43 -23.57 1.44 11.17
C ILE A 43 -24.42 2.66 10.88
N SER A 44 -23.97 3.55 9.98
CA SER A 44 -24.77 4.71 9.57
C SER A 44 -26.12 4.30 8.97
N THR A 45 -26.11 3.32 8.06
CA THR A 45 -27.33 2.78 7.45
C THR A 45 -28.28 2.23 8.50
N LEU A 46 -27.76 1.47 9.47
CA LEU A 46 -28.57 0.89 10.53
C LEU A 46 -29.20 1.97 11.43
N VAL A 47 -28.41 2.99 11.80
CA VAL A 47 -28.90 4.11 12.62
C VAL A 47 -30.05 4.84 11.90
N VAL A 48 -29.89 5.15 10.62
CA VAL A 48 -30.94 5.83 9.83
C VAL A 48 -32.16 4.94 9.65
N TRP A 49 -31.96 3.64 9.37
CA TRP A 49 -33.05 2.71 9.17
C TRP A 49 -33.86 2.44 10.46
N LEU A 50 -33.22 2.39 11.62
CA LEU A 50 -33.90 2.23 12.90
C LEU A 50 -34.71 3.46 13.29
N ASP A 51 -34.26 4.65 12.88
CA ASP A 51 -34.95 5.94 13.16
C ASP A 51 -35.65 6.49 11.91
N ARG A 52 -35.98 5.62 10.96
CA ARG A 52 -36.50 5.99 9.62
C ARG A 52 -37.74 6.91 9.65
N ASP A 53 -38.58 6.76 10.67
CA ASP A 53 -39.80 7.56 10.83
C ASP A 53 -39.47 9.05 11.14
N SER A 54 -38.23 9.34 11.49
CA SER A 54 -37.69 10.68 11.75
C SER A 54 -37.10 11.35 10.52
N TYR A 55 -37.05 10.62 9.39
CA TYR A 55 -36.54 11.08 8.11
C TYR A 55 -37.67 11.21 7.11
N VAL A 56 -37.52 12.14 6.19
CA VAL A 56 -38.47 12.37 5.10
C VAL A 56 -37.74 12.24 3.76
N ASP A 57 -38.36 11.49 2.84
CA ASP A 57 -37.98 11.52 1.43
C ASP A 57 -38.77 12.65 0.77
N ASN A 58 -38.08 13.70 0.30
CA ASN A 58 -38.69 14.87 -0.32
C ASN A 58 -39.18 14.62 -1.77
N ILE A 59 -38.88 13.43 -2.31
CA ILE A 59 -39.25 13.04 -3.69
C ILE A 59 -40.39 12.04 -3.67
N ARG A 60 -40.44 11.13 -2.69
CA ARG A 60 -41.42 10.07 -2.53
C ARG A 60 -42.15 10.22 -1.20
N ASP A 61 -43.42 9.92 -1.21
CA ASP A 61 -44.29 10.01 -0.02
C ASP A 61 -44.54 8.63 0.63
N ASP A 62 -43.68 7.65 0.33
CA ASP A 62 -43.81 6.26 0.76
C ASP A 62 -42.93 5.90 1.98
N GLY A 63 -42.28 6.91 2.59
CA GLY A 63 -41.40 6.74 3.73
C GLY A 63 -40.00 6.24 3.35
N VAL A 64 -39.13 6.03 4.35
CA VAL A 64 -37.73 5.64 4.15
C VAL A 64 -37.57 4.14 4.33
N SER A 65 -37.28 3.42 3.25
CA SER A 65 -36.96 1.99 3.26
C SER A 65 -35.51 1.73 3.69
N PHE A 66 -35.14 0.45 3.86
CA PHE A 66 -33.74 0.08 4.12
C PHE A 66 -32.80 0.50 2.97
N ILE A 67 -33.28 0.39 1.72
CA ILE A 67 -32.49 0.79 0.54
C ILE A 67 -32.29 2.30 0.53
N ASP A 68 -33.31 3.07 0.91
CA ASP A 68 -33.23 4.53 1.00
C ASP A 68 -32.29 4.96 2.14
N ALA A 69 -32.28 4.24 3.26
CA ALA A 69 -31.31 4.45 4.36
C ALA A 69 -29.87 4.14 3.94
N LEU A 70 -29.66 3.08 3.15
CA LEU A 70 -28.34 2.74 2.59
C LEU A 70 -27.90 3.80 1.58
N TYR A 71 -28.79 4.23 0.71
CA TYR A 71 -28.56 5.31 -0.25
C TYR A 71 -28.18 6.60 0.48
N TYR A 72 -29.03 7.05 1.44
CA TYR A 72 -28.77 8.24 2.24
C TYR A 72 -27.40 8.18 2.93
N SER A 73 -27.09 7.05 3.56
CA SER A 73 -25.80 6.85 4.24
C SER A 73 -24.64 6.92 3.26
N THR A 74 -24.76 6.32 2.09
CA THR A 74 -23.71 6.36 1.05
C THR A 74 -23.49 7.79 0.56
N VAL A 75 -24.56 8.51 0.22
CA VAL A 75 -24.52 9.89 -0.26
C VAL A 75 -23.96 10.84 0.81
N THR A 76 -24.33 10.60 2.08
CA THR A 76 -23.85 11.38 3.22
C THR A 76 -22.38 11.11 3.51
N MET A 77 -21.95 9.83 3.56
CA MET A 77 -20.55 9.45 3.82
C MET A 77 -19.59 9.94 2.73
N THR A 78 -20.03 9.94 1.47
CA THR A 78 -19.25 10.48 0.34
C THR A 78 -19.28 12.00 0.23
N THR A 79 -19.99 12.68 1.16
CA THR A 79 -20.15 14.15 1.19
C THR A 79 -20.91 14.75 -0.01
N THR A 80 -21.65 13.95 -0.77
CA THR A 80 -22.45 14.43 -1.90
C THR A 80 -23.67 15.21 -1.41
N GLY A 81 -24.49 14.62 -0.51
CA GLY A 81 -25.58 15.29 0.18
C GLY A 81 -26.65 15.93 -0.74
N TYR A 82 -27.34 15.13 -1.55
CA TYR A 82 -28.37 15.65 -2.46
C TYR A 82 -29.53 16.36 -1.75
N GLY A 83 -29.80 16.02 -0.47
CA GLY A 83 -30.87 16.64 0.29
C GLY A 83 -32.28 16.13 -0.06
N ASP A 84 -32.35 15.05 -0.81
CA ASP A 84 -33.59 14.32 -1.16
C ASP A 84 -34.16 13.60 0.07
N ILE A 85 -33.32 12.95 0.86
CA ILE A 85 -33.68 12.39 2.17
C ILE A 85 -33.07 13.26 3.26
N THR A 86 -33.89 13.70 4.22
CA THR A 86 -33.45 14.62 5.27
C THR A 86 -34.02 14.26 6.64
N PRO A 87 -33.25 14.46 7.75
CA PRO A 87 -33.74 14.30 9.10
C PRO A 87 -34.72 15.45 9.43
N LEU A 88 -35.95 15.12 9.78
CA LEU A 88 -36.97 16.09 10.16
C LEU A 88 -37.01 16.31 11.67
N ALA A 89 -36.98 15.22 12.44
CA ALA A 89 -37.08 15.28 13.88
C ALA A 89 -35.84 15.87 14.56
N PRO A 90 -35.96 16.66 15.65
CA PRO A 90 -34.81 17.27 16.33
C PRO A 90 -33.76 16.26 16.83
N HIS A 91 -34.20 15.10 17.33
CA HIS A 91 -33.27 14.05 17.77
C HIS A 91 -32.50 13.42 16.61
N ALA A 92 -33.14 13.22 15.45
CA ALA A 92 -32.47 12.71 14.25
C ALA A 92 -31.42 13.70 13.74
N ARG A 93 -31.68 15.00 13.79
CA ARG A 93 -30.68 16.04 13.48
C ARG A 93 -29.52 16.02 14.46
N LEU A 94 -29.78 15.81 15.75
CA LEU A 94 -28.75 15.69 16.76
C LEU A 94 -27.88 14.42 16.53
N LEU A 95 -28.51 13.28 16.24
CA LEU A 95 -27.79 12.04 15.88
C LEU A 95 -26.91 12.23 14.64
N ASN A 96 -27.42 12.92 13.63
CA ASN A 96 -26.62 13.26 12.44
C ASN A 96 -25.40 14.14 12.80
N ALA A 97 -25.58 15.14 13.64
CA ALA A 97 -24.51 16.06 14.04
C ALA A 97 -23.44 15.38 14.89
N ILE A 98 -23.84 14.58 15.89
CA ILE A 98 -22.93 14.03 16.89
C ILE A 98 -22.36 12.67 16.47
N LEU A 99 -23.10 11.85 15.74
CA LEU A 99 -22.69 10.48 15.38
C LEU A 99 -22.31 10.38 13.89
N ILE A 100 -23.25 10.70 12.99
CA ILE A 100 -23.04 10.47 11.56
C ILE A 100 -21.97 11.42 10.99
N THR A 101 -21.92 12.67 11.41
CA THR A 101 -20.92 13.63 10.92
C THR A 101 -19.49 13.24 11.31
N PRO A 102 -19.14 12.87 12.55
CA PRO A 102 -17.83 12.34 12.87
C PRO A 102 -17.49 11.02 12.13
N MET A 103 -18.46 10.12 11.97
CA MET A 103 -18.28 8.90 11.19
C MET A 103 -17.96 9.20 9.74
N ARG A 104 -18.62 10.20 9.11
CA ARG A 104 -18.32 10.69 7.77
C ARG A 104 -16.89 11.20 7.64
N VAL A 105 -16.44 12.02 8.61
CA VAL A 105 -15.06 12.52 8.63
C VAL A 105 -14.07 11.35 8.74
N GLY A 106 -14.34 10.38 9.64
CA GLY A 106 -13.53 9.17 9.76
C GLY A 106 -13.48 8.34 8.48
N PHE A 107 -14.62 8.17 7.80
CA PHE A 107 -14.71 7.49 6.51
C PHE A 107 -13.85 8.16 5.44
N LEU A 108 -13.92 9.50 5.33
CA LEU A 108 -13.10 10.26 4.40
C LEU A 108 -11.60 10.15 4.69
N VAL A 109 -11.21 10.25 5.97
CA VAL A 109 -9.81 10.08 6.37
C VAL A 109 -9.30 8.68 6.00
N LEU A 110 -10.12 7.63 6.18
CA LEU A 110 -9.76 6.28 5.75
C LEU A 110 -9.59 6.18 4.23
N LEU A 111 -10.53 6.76 3.47
CA LEU A 111 -10.51 6.72 2.00
C LEU A 111 -9.30 7.47 1.44
N VAL A 112 -9.14 8.74 1.85
CA VAL A 112 -8.02 9.60 1.40
C VAL A 112 -6.68 9.06 1.88
N GLY A 113 -6.59 8.66 3.17
CA GLY A 113 -5.37 8.09 3.74
C GLY A 113 -4.95 6.79 3.06
N THR A 114 -5.91 5.98 2.59
CA THR A 114 -5.62 4.78 1.80
C THR A 114 -5.05 5.13 0.43
N THR A 115 -5.65 6.11 -0.25
CA THR A 115 -5.18 6.59 -1.56
C THR A 115 -3.75 7.17 -1.45
N ILE A 116 -3.51 8.03 -0.44
CA ILE A 116 -2.19 8.61 -0.19
C ILE A 116 -1.17 7.50 0.14
N ALA A 117 -1.52 6.51 0.95
CA ALA A 117 -0.61 5.42 1.30
C ALA A 117 -0.18 4.60 0.07
N VAL A 118 -1.10 4.32 -0.87
CA VAL A 118 -0.79 3.62 -2.13
C VAL A 118 0.13 4.46 -3.01
N LEU A 119 -0.21 5.74 -3.22
CA LEU A 119 0.60 6.65 -4.04
C LEU A 119 1.99 6.91 -3.43
N ALA A 120 2.08 7.05 -2.10
CA ALA A 120 3.34 7.27 -1.40
C ALA A 120 4.26 6.05 -1.46
N ASP A 121 3.73 4.82 -1.48
CA ASP A 121 4.55 3.60 -1.61
C ASP A 121 5.20 3.53 -2.99
N GLU A 122 4.50 3.84 -4.06
CA GLU A 122 5.06 3.91 -5.43
C GLU A 122 6.11 5.02 -5.57
N GLY A 123 5.82 6.23 -5.08
CA GLY A 123 6.76 7.35 -5.11
C GLY A 123 8.01 7.10 -4.26
N SER A 124 7.84 6.50 -3.09
CA SER A 124 8.96 6.17 -2.20
C SER A 124 9.87 5.08 -2.78
N ARG A 125 9.35 4.16 -3.60
CA ARG A 125 10.16 3.16 -4.31
C ARG A 125 11.07 3.83 -5.32
N ALA A 126 10.54 4.72 -6.15
CA ALA A 126 11.31 5.44 -7.16
C ALA A 126 12.42 6.31 -6.54
N ILE A 127 12.11 7.01 -5.44
CA ILE A 127 13.08 7.85 -4.73
C ILE A 127 14.17 7.00 -4.05
N ARG A 128 13.80 5.87 -3.42
CA ARG A 128 14.77 4.95 -2.80
C ARG A 128 15.72 4.38 -3.85
N ASP A 129 15.21 4.01 -5.02
CA ASP A 129 16.02 3.50 -6.13
C ASP A 129 17.04 4.53 -6.62
N LEU A 130 16.64 5.79 -6.71
CA LEU A 130 17.54 6.88 -7.08
C LEU A 130 18.59 7.18 -6.01
N GLN A 131 18.19 7.24 -4.75
CA GLN A 131 19.09 7.47 -3.61
C GLN A 131 20.10 6.32 -3.45
N TRP A 132 19.65 5.09 -3.69
CA TRP A 132 20.49 3.91 -3.60
C TRP A 132 21.55 3.91 -4.69
N ARG A 133 21.19 4.26 -5.93
CA ARG A 133 22.15 4.42 -7.06
C ARG A 133 23.20 5.51 -6.79
N GLN A 134 22.83 6.57 -6.07
CA GLN A 134 23.78 7.63 -5.71
C GLN A 134 24.71 7.21 -4.56
N LYS A 135 24.26 6.35 -3.63
CA LYS A 135 25.07 5.83 -2.53
C LYS A 135 26.05 4.74 -2.94
N MET A 136 25.87 4.13 -4.11
CA MET A 136 26.73 3.04 -4.63
C MET A 136 28.11 3.52 -5.14
N ARG A 137 28.72 4.48 -4.47
CA ARG A 137 30.15 4.78 -4.66
C ARG A 137 30.94 3.99 -3.60
N ASN A 138 31.92 3.19 -4.04
CA ASN A 138 32.75 2.34 -3.17
C ASN A 138 31.98 1.16 -2.51
N HIS A 139 31.16 0.44 -3.26
CA HIS A 139 30.53 -0.78 -2.76
C HIS A 139 31.45 -1.99 -2.86
N VAL A 140 31.27 -2.93 -1.94
CA VAL A 140 31.95 -4.23 -1.94
C VAL A 140 31.01 -5.26 -2.56
N VAL A 141 31.49 -5.95 -3.60
CA VAL A 141 30.71 -7.01 -4.25
C VAL A 141 31.17 -8.37 -3.72
N VAL A 142 30.23 -9.13 -3.19
CA VAL A 142 30.44 -10.52 -2.75
C VAL A 142 29.76 -11.46 -3.76
N ILE A 143 30.57 -12.29 -4.41
CA ILE A 143 30.07 -13.28 -5.37
C ILE A 143 29.83 -14.60 -4.63
N GLY A 144 28.58 -15.04 -4.60
CA GLY A 144 28.08 -16.23 -3.90
C GLY A 144 27.62 -15.94 -2.47
N TYR A 145 26.37 -16.32 -2.15
CA TYR A 145 25.77 -16.18 -0.80
C TYR A 145 25.69 -17.53 -0.05
N GLY A 146 26.59 -18.45 -0.39
CA GLY A 146 26.79 -19.70 0.37
C GLY A 146 27.56 -19.49 1.69
N THR A 147 28.05 -20.57 2.30
CA THR A 147 28.75 -20.54 3.59
C THR A 147 29.94 -19.58 3.62
N LYS A 148 30.73 -19.52 2.55
CA LYS A 148 31.91 -18.62 2.45
C LYS A 148 31.49 -17.18 2.26
N GLY A 149 30.50 -16.89 1.41
CA GLY A 149 29.99 -15.54 1.19
C GLY A 149 29.40 -14.95 2.46
N ARG A 150 28.58 -15.69 3.19
CA ARG A 150 28.03 -15.27 4.50
C ARG A 150 29.15 -15.00 5.52
N SER A 151 30.18 -15.82 5.55
CA SER A 151 31.34 -15.60 6.43
C SER A 151 32.11 -14.31 6.07
N ALA A 152 32.30 -14.05 4.77
CA ALA A 152 32.93 -12.82 4.27
C ALA A 152 32.11 -11.58 4.65
N ILE A 153 30.78 -11.62 4.46
CA ILE A 153 29.88 -10.52 4.83
C ILE A 153 29.91 -10.26 6.33
N ASN A 154 29.88 -11.29 7.16
CA ASN A 154 30.01 -11.15 8.61
C ASN A 154 31.36 -10.52 9.02
N THR A 155 32.41 -10.82 8.26
CA THR A 155 33.72 -10.19 8.49
C THR A 155 33.70 -8.72 8.10
N LEU A 156 33.12 -8.35 6.96
CA LEU A 156 32.93 -6.96 6.53
C LEU A 156 32.13 -6.15 7.57
N ARG A 157 31.03 -6.69 8.06
CA ARG A 157 30.21 -6.07 9.14
C ARG A 157 31.04 -5.83 10.41
N ARG A 158 31.88 -6.78 10.81
CA ARG A 158 32.77 -6.61 11.98
C ARG A 158 33.84 -5.54 11.77
N HIS A 159 34.25 -5.29 10.53
CA HIS A 159 35.18 -4.21 10.19
C HIS A 159 34.48 -2.85 9.99
N GLY A 160 33.16 -2.78 10.25
CA GLY A 160 32.41 -1.54 10.21
C GLY A 160 31.89 -1.17 8.83
N GLU A 161 31.93 -2.09 7.85
CA GLU A 161 31.34 -1.84 6.52
C GLU A 161 29.82 -1.93 6.65
N PRO A 162 29.09 -0.87 6.25
CA PRO A 162 27.64 -0.85 6.38
C PRO A 162 26.97 -1.71 5.30
N ASP A 163 25.84 -2.33 5.64
CA ASP A 163 25.12 -3.25 4.76
C ASP A 163 24.65 -2.61 3.44
N ASP A 164 24.44 -1.30 3.42
CA ASP A 164 24.05 -0.54 2.23
C ASP A 164 25.18 -0.40 1.19
N ARG A 165 26.41 -0.78 1.55
CA ARG A 165 27.57 -0.85 0.65
C ARG A 165 27.93 -2.27 0.23
N ILE A 166 27.29 -3.29 0.79
CA ILE A 166 27.55 -4.68 0.44
C ILE A 166 26.54 -5.15 -0.61
N VAL A 167 27.04 -5.58 -1.74
CA VAL A 167 26.25 -6.11 -2.87
C VAL A 167 26.57 -7.60 -3.01
N VAL A 168 25.53 -8.42 -3.10
CA VAL A 168 25.65 -9.86 -3.30
C VAL A 168 25.25 -10.22 -4.73
N ILE A 169 26.02 -11.07 -5.40
CA ILE A 169 25.67 -11.68 -6.68
C ILE A 169 25.66 -13.19 -6.48
N ASP A 170 24.56 -13.87 -6.80
CA ASP A 170 24.46 -15.32 -6.75
C ASP A 170 23.62 -15.84 -7.92
N SER A 171 23.91 -17.03 -8.39
CA SER A 171 23.18 -17.70 -9.47
C SER A 171 21.88 -18.39 -8.98
N SER A 172 21.69 -18.48 -7.66
CA SER A 172 20.51 -19.10 -7.03
C SER A 172 19.51 -18.04 -6.58
N ASP A 173 18.26 -18.13 -7.08
CA ASP A 173 17.12 -17.29 -6.63
C ASP A 173 16.88 -17.39 -5.11
N VAL A 174 17.11 -18.57 -4.54
CA VAL A 174 16.95 -18.81 -3.10
C VAL A 174 18.00 -18.01 -2.32
N ALA A 175 19.27 -18.09 -2.73
CA ALA A 175 20.36 -17.36 -2.11
C ALA A 175 20.18 -15.83 -2.20
N VAL A 176 19.73 -15.33 -3.36
CA VAL A 176 19.38 -13.91 -3.55
C VAL A 176 18.23 -13.49 -2.64
N SER A 177 17.21 -14.33 -2.52
CA SER A 177 16.06 -14.04 -1.62
C SER A 177 16.49 -13.98 -0.16
N GLU A 178 17.34 -14.92 0.29
CA GLU A 178 17.89 -14.93 1.65
C GLU A 178 18.77 -13.71 1.93
N ALA A 179 19.65 -13.32 1.00
CA ALA A 179 20.46 -12.13 1.13
C ALA A 179 19.62 -10.85 1.25
N ASN A 180 18.51 -10.76 0.48
CA ASN A 180 17.57 -9.65 0.59
C ASN A 180 16.81 -9.63 1.92
N LEU A 181 16.49 -10.80 2.50
CA LEU A 181 15.88 -10.91 3.83
C LEU A 181 16.85 -10.47 4.93
N ASP A 182 18.16 -10.70 4.73
CA ASP A 182 19.23 -10.26 5.64
C ASP A 182 19.59 -8.77 5.47
N GLY A 183 18.82 -8.03 4.65
CA GLY A 183 18.97 -6.59 4.45
C GLY A 183 20.04 -6.17 3.44
N LEU A 184 20.61 -7.12 2.69
CA LEU A 184 21.63 -6.88 1.69
C LEU A 184 21.03 -6.66 0.29
N ALA A 185 21.71 -5.87 -0.54
CA ALA A 185 21.37 -5.77 -1.94
C ALA A 185 21.87 -7.00 -2.70
N ALA A 186 20.99 -7.77 -3.30
CA ALA A 186 21.36 -9.00 -3.98
C ALA A 186 20.85 -9.05 -5.42
N PHE A 187 21.65 -9.65 -6.29
CA PHE A 187 21.40 -9.78 -7.71
C PHE A 187 21.52 -11.24 -8.15
N LEU A 188 20.63 -11.66 -9.03
CA LEU A 188 20.76 -12.91 -9.73
C LEU A 188 21.74 -12.74 -10.90
N GLY A 189 22.81 -13.51 -10.90
CA GLY A 189 23.82 -13.48 -11.95
C GLY A 189 24.88 -14.57 -11.79
N ASP A 190 25.52 -14.92 -12.89
CA ASP A 190 26.65 -15.85 -12.96
C ASP A 190 28.00 -15.11 -12.92
#